data_5bae8d13099f71491fe203415bd6cbb7
#
_entry.id   5bae8d13099f71491fe203415bd6cbb7
#
_cell.length_a   1.000
_cell.length_b   1.000
_cell.length_c   1.000
_cell.angle_alpha   90.00
_cell.angle_beta   90.00
_cell.angle_gamma   90.00
#
_symmetry.space_group_name_H-M   'P 1'
#
loop_
_entity.id
_entity.type
_entity.pdbx_description
1 polymer ?
#
loop_
_entity_poly.entity_id
_entity_poly.type
_entity_poly.pdbx_seq_one_letter_code
_entity_poly.pdbx_strand_id
1 'polypeptide(L)'
;MPLVSHRVTICGIPELPQHAAAGVTHVLSIIDTHEPRPDALDGFPGIDHELIRFDDVVAEYPGFEACSIHHIEKVLAFGERVHAAPGGHALIHCHAGISRSQAAAAILMCQHAPGQEEAAFLRLLELRKHGWPNTRMVEFADQLLKRDGALMRGLLAYRRALIQAKPQLRDVIRNIGRGHELPA
;
A
#
# COMPACT_ATOMS: atom_id res chain seq x y z
N MET A 1 -13.32 -5.48 -16.53
CA MET A 1 -12.29 -6.51 -16.25
C MET A 1 -11.77 -6.28 -14.84
N PRO A 2 -11.39 -7.32 -14.07
CA PRO A 2 -10.76 -7.10 -12.77
C PRO A 2 -9.42 -6.36 -12.97
N LEU A 3 -9.11 -5.42 -12.06
CA LEU A 3 -7.87 -4.63 -12.07
C LEU A 3 -6.60 -5.49 -11.98
N VAL A 4 -6.71 -6.65 -11.35
CA VAL A 4 -5.62 -7.62 -11.17
C VAL A 4 -6.14 -9.05 -11.27
N SER A 5 -5.30 -9.97 -11.70
CA SER A 5 -5.62 -11.40 -11.85
C SER A 5 -5.49 -12.22 -10.57
N HIS A 6 -5.12 -11.60 -9.47
CA HIS A 6 -4.85 -12.22 -8.19
C HIS A 6 -5.68 -11.56 -7.07
N ARG A 7 -5.83 -12.27 -5.96
CA ARG A 7 -6.47 -11.73 -4.75
C ARG A 7 -5.50 -10.82 -4.01
N VAL A 8 -6.00 -9.69 -3.50
CA VAL A 8 -5.23 -8.74 -2.68
C VAL A 8 -5.87 -8.63 -1.31
N THR A 9 -5.06 -8.76 -0.25
CA THR A 9 -5.44 -8.49 1.13
C THR A 9 -4.50 -7.45 1.72
N ILE A 10 -5.07 -6.51 2.46
CA ILE A 10 -4.33 -5.47 3.20
C ILE A 10 -4.60 -5.64 4.68
N CYS A 11 -3.54 -5.72 5.49
CA CYS A 11 -3.68 -5.86 6.95
C CYS A 11 -2.58 -5.11 7.73
N GLY A 12 -2.73 -5.07 9.04
CA GLY A 12 -1.66 -4.72 9.98
C GLY A 12 -0.97 -5.96 10.54
N ILE A 13 0.17 -5.78 11.22
CA ILE A 13 0.90 -6.88 11.88
C ILE A 13 0.00 -7.69 12.82
N PRO A 14 -0.84 -7.08 13.69
CA PRO A 14 -1.69 -7.84 14.61
C PRO A 14 -2.73 -8.73 13.91
N GLU A 15 -3.02 -8.46 12.64
CA GLU A 15 -4.03 -9.19 11.86
C GLU A 15 -3.43 -10.36 11.07
N LEU A 16 -2.10 -10.45 10.93
CA LEU A 16 -1.41 -11.49 10.17
C LEU A 16 -1.87 -12.92 10.52
N PRO A 17 -2.00 -13.32 11.81
CA PRO A 17 -2.40 -14.69 12.16
C PRO A 17 -3.74 -15.11 11.57
N GLN A 18 -4.67 -14.16 11.37
CA GLN A 18 -6.01 -14.43 10.83
C GLN A 18 -5.98 -14.85 9.35
N HIS A 19 -4.88 -14.56 8.65
CA HIS A 19 -4.69 -14.83 7.24
C HIS A 19 -3.84 -16.07 6.94
N ALA A 20 -3.25 -16.72 7.95
CA ALA A 20 -2.36 -17.87 7.75
C ALA A 20 -3.01 -19.03 6.97
N ALA A 21 -4.32 -19.28 7.19
CA ALA A 21 -5.08 -20.32 6.48
C ALA A 21 -5.76 -19.82 5.19
N ALA A 22 -5.49 -18.58 4.75
CA ALA A 22 -6.23 -17.97 3.65
C ALA A 22 -5.68 -18.28 2.24
N GLY A 23 -4.70 -19.19 2.13
CA GLY A 23 -4.06 -19.53 0.85
C GLY A 23 -3.22 -18.38 0.29
N VAL A 24 -2.56 -17.63 1.17
CA VAL A 24 -1.61 -16.58 0.78
C VAL A 24 -0.41 -17.22 0.10
N THR A 25 -0.03 -16.71 -1.05
CA THR A 25 1.12 -17.18 -1.84
C THR A 25 2.28 -16.18 -1.83
N HIS A 26 1.97 -14.89 -1.69
CA HIS A 26 2.95 -13.81 -1.71
C HIS A 26 2.69 -12.86 -0.54
N VAL A 27 3.72 -12.45 0.17
CA VAL A 27 3.63 -11.46 1.25
C VAL A 27 4.59 -10.32 1.01
N LEU A 28 4.07 -9.10 1.04
CA LEU A 28 4.84 -7.87 1.07
C LEU A 28 4.76 -7.25 2.46
N SER A 29 5.87 -7.24 3.16
CA SER A 29 6.03 -6.60 4.47
C SER A 29 6.71 -5.25 4.32
N ILE A 30 6.07 -4.17 4.76
CA ILE A 30 6.66 -2.84 4.79
C ILE A 30 6.63 -2.35 6.24
N ILE A 31 7.78 -2.35 6.89
CA ILE A 31 7.93 -2.07 8.32
C ILE A 31 8.98 -0.99 8.56
N ASP A 32 9.03 -0.45 9.77
CA ASP A 32 10.02 0.57 10.14
C ASP A 32 11.42 -0.01 10.13
N THR A 33 12.42 0.85 9.98
CA THR A 33 13.82 0.48 9.70
C THR A 33 14.39 -0.48 10.73
N HIS A 34 14.08 -0.29 12.01
CA HIS A 34 14.63 -1.07 13.12
C HIS A 34 13.72 -2.20 13.62
N GLU A 35 12.54 -2.35 13.03
CA GLU A 35 11.59 -3.38 13.46
C GLU A 35 12.02 -4.76 12.99
N PRO A 36 11.91 -5.80 13.85
CA PRO A 36 12.16 -7.16 13.42
C PRO A 36 11.08 -7.65 12.45
N ARG A 37 11.42 -8.68 11.67
CA ARG A 37 10.41 -9.39 10.88
C ARG A 37 9.33 -9.93 11.83
N PRO A 38 8.04 -9.74 11.54
CA PRO A 38 6.98 -10.28 12.38
C PRO A 38 7.01 -11.82 12.49
N ASP A 39 7.04 -12.36 13.71
CA ASP A 39 7.03 -13.81 13.97
C ASP A 39 5.77 -14.50 13.43
N ALA A 40 4.65 -13.76 13.33
CA ALA A 40 3.41 -14.26 12.76
C ALA A 40 3.56 -14.76 11.30
N LEU A 41 4.61 -14.34 10.59
CA LEU A 41 4.90 -14.81 9.23
C LEU A 41 5.41 -16.26 9.19
N ASP A 42 5.81 -16.85 10.32
CA ASP A 42 6.17 -18.26 10.39
C ASP A 42 4.95 -19.19 10.20
N GLY A 43 3.74 -18.64 10.38
CA GLY A 43 2.49 -19.32 10.06
C GLY A 43 2.14 -19.37 8.56
N PHE A 44 3.00 -18.87 7.67
CA PHE A 44 2.77 -18.82 6.21
C PHE A 44 3.82 -19.68 5.46
N PRO A 45 3.66 -21.00 5.38
CA PRO A 45 4.66 -21.86 4.74
C PRO A 45 4.68 -21.65 3.21
N GLY A 46 5.89 -21.66 2.64
CA GLY A 46 6.08 -21.66 1.19
C GLY A 46 5.70 -20.37 0.45
N ILE A 47 5.58 -19.25 1.14
CA ILE A 47 5.28 -17.96 0.52
C ILE A 47 6.51 -17.36 -0.17
N ASP A 48 6.27 -16.61 -1.26
CA ASP A 48 7.21 -15.59 -1.76
C ASP A 48 7.11 -14.37 -0.85
N HIS A 49 8.16 -14.05 -0.11
CA HIS A 49 8.17 -12.97 0.87
C HIS A 49 9.17 -11.88 0.49
N GLU A 50 8.67 -10.66 0.36
CA GLU A 50 9.47 -9.45 0.24
C GLU A 50 9.38 -8.62 1.51
N LEU A 51 10.50 -8.24 2.09
CA LEU A 51 10.60 -7.40 3.27
C LEU A 51 11.30 -6.10 2.93
N ILE A 52 10.57 -4.99 3.03
CA ILE A 52 11.06 -3.64 2.79
C ILE A 52 11.02 -2.85 4.10
N ARG A 53 12.07 -2.08 4.37
CA ARG A 53 12.20 -1.28 5.58
C ARG A 53 12.35 0.19 5.25
N PHE A 54 11.44 1.00 5.76
CA PHE A 54 11.49 2.47 5.84
C PHE A 54 10.34 2.97 6.73
N ASP A 55 10.50 4.15 7.31
CA ASP A 55 9.52 4.72 8.23
C ASP A 55 8.31 5.33 7.49
N ASP A 56 7.14 5.34 8.15
CA ASP A 56 5.91 5.86 7.55
C ASP A 56 5.85 7.39 7.60
N VAL A 57 6.79 8.01 6.92
CA VAL A 57 6.86 9.46 6.73
C VAL A 57 6.68 9.83 5.27
N VAL A 58 6.19 11.05 5.00
CA VAL A 58 5.92 11.55 3.62
C VAL A 58 6.95 12.56 3.15
N ALA A 59 7.86 12.97 4.03
CA ALA A 59 8.99 13.84 3.75
C ALA A 59 10.21 13.34 4.53
N GLU A 60 11.36 13.91 4.25
CA GLU A 60 12.59 13.62 4.99
C GLU A 60 12.56 14.34 6.34
N TYR A 61 12.77 13.59 7.41
CA TYR A 61 12.89 14.09 8.77
C TYR A 61 14.13 13.51 9.43
N PRO A 62 14.87 14.30 10.25
CA PRO A 62 16.00 13.77 11.00
C PRO A 62 15.61 12.57 11.86
N GLY A 63 16.39 11.49 11.77
CA GLY A 63 16.15 10.26 12.54
C GLY A 63 15.14 9.28 11.94
N PHE A 64 14.56 9.60 10.77
CA PHE A 64 13.65 8.70 10.03
C PHE A 64 14.22 8.37 8.66
N GLU A 65 14.05 7.13 8.23
CA GLU A 65 14.33 6.71 6.87
C GLU A 65 13.05 6.79 6.03
N ALA A 66 12.91 7.86 5.25
CA ALA A 66 11.77 8.04 4.37
C ALA A 66 11.82 7.06 3.18
N CYS A 67 10.65 6.76 2.61
CA CYS A 67 10.57 6.00 1.36
C CYS A 67 11.47 6.63 0.28
N SER A 68 12.24 5.82 -0.41
CA SER A 68 13.05 6.18 -1.57
C SER A 68 12.55 5.51 -2.85
N ILE A 69 13.06 5.96 -3.99
CA ILE A 69 12.74 5.35 -5.29
C ILE A 69 13.11 3.86 -5.33
N HIS A 70 14.23 3.48 -4.69
CA HIS A 70 14.67 2.09 -4.59
C HIS A 70 13.70 1.18 -3.82
N HIS A 71 13.02 1.71 -2.81
CA HIS A 71 11.98 0.97 -2.10
C HIS A 71 10.80 0.66 -3.03
N ILE A 72 10.44 1.61 -3.91
CA ILE A 72 9.35 1.41 -4.87
C ILE A 72 9.75 0.48 -6.00
N GLU A 73 11.01 0.49 -6.45
CA GLU A 73 11.53 -0.54 -7.38
C GLU A 73 11.32 -1.95 -6.83
N LYS A 74 11.57 -2.18 -5.52
CA LYS A 74 11.28 -3.47 -4.87
C LYS A 74 9.79 -3.79 -4.82
N VAL A 75 8.94 -2.79 -4.53
CA VAL A 75 7.48 -2.97 -4.58
C VAL A 75 7.03 -3.41 -5.98
N LEU A 76 7.53 -2.76 -7.03
CA LEU A 76 7.21 -3.10 -8.41
C LEU A 76 7.75 -4.47 -8.81
N ALA A 77 8.98 -4.82 -8.40
CA ALA A 77 9.54 -6.15 -8.63
C ALA A 77 8.72 -7.26 -7.94
N PHE A 78 8.22 -7.01 -6.73
CA PHE A 78 7.27 -7.90 -6.07
C PHE A 78 5.97 -8.02 -6.89
N GLY A 79 5.46 -6.91 -7.43
CA GLY A 79 4.26 -6.90 -8.28
C GLY A 79 4.41 -7.76 -9.55
N GLU A 80 5.59 -7.75 -10.18
CA GLU A 80 5.88 -8.64 -11.32
C GLU A 80 5.80 -10.12 -10.93
N ARG A 81 6.34 -10.50 -9.77
CA ARG A 81 6.26 -11.89 -9.29
C ARG A 81 4.82 -12.33 -9.02
N VAL A 82 4.04 -11.46 -8.38
CA VAL A 82 2.60 -11.71 -8.15
C VAL A 82 1.83 -11.83 -9.47
N HIS A 83 2.13 -10.95 -10.44
CA HIS A 83 1.47 -10.96 -11.75
C HIS A 83 1.79 -12.23 -12.55
N ALA A 84 3.03 -12.72 -12.43
CA ALA A 84 3.47 -13.96 -13.09
C ALA A 84 2.86 -15.24 -12.48
N ALA A 85 2.14 -15.13 -11.33
CA ALA A 85 1.46 -16.24 -10.65
C ALA A 85 -0.08 -16.06 -10.66
N PRO A 86 -0.77 -16.33 -11.79
CA PRO A 86 -2.20 -16.14 -11.92
C PRO A 86 -2.98 -16.95 -10.87
N GLY A 87 -4.01 -16.32 -10.28
CA GLY A 87 -4.80 -16.93 -9.20
C GLY A 87 -4.13 -16.93 -7.82
N GLY A 88 -2.93 -16.32 -7.70
CA GLY A 88 -2.25 -16.14 -6.43
C GLY A 88 -2.99 -15.21 -5.47
N HIS A 89 -2.53 -15.19 -4.22
CA HIS A 89 -3.04 -14.30 -3.18
C HIS A 89 -1.89 -13.47 -2.61
N ALA A 90 -1.88 -12.18 -2.90
CA ALA A 90 -0.95 -11.21 -2.33
C ALA A 90 -1.50 -10.62 -1.03
N LEU A 91 -0.79 -10.81 0.07
CA LEU A 91 -1.04 -10.16 1.34
C LEU A 91 -0.01 -9.04 1.53
N ILE A 92 -0.48 -7.82 1.72
CA ILE A 92 0.36 -6.65 1.87
C ILE A 92 0.12 -6.06 3.26
N HIS A 93 1.15 -5.98 4.05
CA HIS A 93 1.00 -5.42 5.39
C HIS A 93 2.05 -4.35 5.72
N CYS A 94 1.69 -3.47 6.63
CA CYS A 94 2.59 -2.61 7.39
C CYS A 94 2.22 -2.73 8.87
N HIS A 95 2.62 -1.82 9.74
CA HIS A 95 2.27 -1.90 11.16
C HIS A 95 0.76 -1.97 11.39
N ALA A 96 0.02 -0.96 10.90
CA ALA A 96 -1.43 -0.82 11.13
C ALA A 96 -2.31 -1.17 9.92
N GLY A 97 -1.72 -1.42 8.76
CA GLY A 97 -2.48 -1.64 7.52
C GLY A 97 -3.17 -0.39 6.97
N ILE A 98 -2.68 0.80 7.29
CA ILE A 98 -3.39 2.07 7.04
C ILE A 98 -2.71 2.94 5.97
N SER A 99 -1.39 2.96 5.91
CA SER A 99 -0.64 3.91 5.07
C SER A 99 0.22 3.19 4.02
N ARG A 100 1.39 2.67 4.38
CA ARG A 100 2.35 2.02 3.45
C ARG A 100 1.75 0.84 2.71
N SER A 101 1.06 -0.05 3.39
CA SER A 101 0.43 -1.22 2.77
C SER A 101 -0.69 -0.86 1.79
N GLN A 102 -1.46 0.19 2.08
CA GLN A 102 -2.49 0.67 1.15
C GLN A 102 -1.88 1.34 -0.08
N ALA A 103 -0.82 2.15 0.10
CA ALA A 103 -0.10 2.72 -1.03
C ALA A 103 0.47 1.60 -1.93
N ALA A 104 1.14 0.60 -1.34
CA ALA A 104 1.68 -0.53 -2.09
C ALA A 104 0.59 -1.31 -2.83
N ALA A 105 -0.55 -1.59 -2.20
CA ALA A 105 -1.67 -2.30 -2.85
C ALA A 105 -2.20 -1.52 -4.06
N ALA A 106 -2.38 -0.20 -3.94
CA ALA A 106 -2.79 0.63 -5.07
C ALA A 106 -1.75 0.62 -6.19
N ILE A 107 -0.45 0.75 -5.86
CA ILE A 107 0.65 0.71 -6.82
C ILE A 107 0.64 -0.61 -7.60
N LEU A 108 0.50 -1.75 -6.93
CA LEU A 108 0.43 -3.06 -7.57
C LEU A 108 -0.78 -3.18 -8.51
N MET A 109 -1.93 -2.66 -8.11
CA MET A 109 -3.13 -2.63 -8.97
C MET A 109 -2.95 -1.71 -10.20
N CYS A 110 -2.21 -0.60 -10.07
CA CYS A 110 -1.93 0.32 -11.17
C CYS A 110 -0.87 -0.21 -12.13
N GLN A 111 0.05 -1.05 -11.66
CA GLN A 111 1.25 -1.45 -12.41
C GLN A 111 0.92 -2.03 -13.79
N HIS A 112 -0.08 -2.92 -13.86
CA HIS A 112 -0.49 -3.61 -15.08
C HIS A 112 -1.82 -3.10 -15.66
N ALA A 113 -2.36 -1.99 -15.13
CA ALA A 113 -3.64 -1.44 -15.53
C ALA A 113 -3.55 0.07 -15.86
N PRO A 114 -2.77 0.46 -16.89
CA PRO A 114 -2.68 1.87 -17.28
C PRO A 114 -4.04 2.44 -17.67
N GLY A 115 -4.32 3.66 -17.20
CA GLY A 115 -5.61 4.32 -17.39
C GLY A 115 -6.70 3.91 -16.40
N GLN A 116 -6.41 3.02 -15.44
CA GLN A 116 -7.36 2.59 -14.41
C GLN A 116 -6.92 3.01 -13.00
N GLU A 117 -6.05 4.00 -12.88
CA GLU A 117 -5.44 4.42 -11.62
C GLU A 117 -6.50 4.87 -10.60
N GLU A 118 -7.48 5.65 -11.04
CA GLU A 118 -8.58 6.07 -10.15
C GLU A 118 -9.37 4.88 -9.63
N ALA A 119 -9.73 3.94 -10.49
CA ALA A 119 -10.45 2.72 -10.10
C ALA A 119 -9.63 1.87 -9.12
N ALA A 120 -8.30 1.77 -9.30
CA ALA A 120 -7.39 1.06 -8.42
C ALA A 120 -7.37 1.69 -7.01
N PHE A 121 -7.29 2.99 -6.93
CA PHE A 121 -7.34 3.69 -5.64
C PHE A 121 -8.72 3.59 -4.96
N LEU A 122 -9.81 3.75 -5.70
CA LEU A 122 -11.16 3.60 -5.14
C LEU A 122 -11.43 2.17 -4.64
N ARG A 123 -10.82 1.15 -5.25
CA ARG A 123 -10.87 -0.24 -4.78
C ARG A 123 -10.36 -0.41 -3.34
N LEU A 124 -9.45 0.44 -2.86
CA LEU A 124 -8.98 0.42 -1.48
C LEU A 124 -10.13 0.58 -0.47
N LEU A 125 -11.20 1.33 -0.80
CA LEU A 125 -12.36 1.51 0.07
C LEU A 125 -13.10 0.19 0.35
N GLU A 126 -13.03 -0.76 -0.58
CA GLU A 126 -13.63 -2.09 -0.43
C GLU A 126 -12.66 -3.06 0.27
N LEU A 127 -11.36 -3.00 -0.06
CA LEU A 127 -10.34 -3.85 0.53
C LEU A 127 -10.10 -3.51 2.01
N ARG A 128 -10.15 -2.22 2.35
CA ARG A 128 -9.97 -1.75 3.73
C ARG A 128 -10.67 -0.41 3.94
N LYS A 129 -11.71 -0.42 4.79
CA LYS A 129 -12.66 0.71 4.98
C LYS A 129 -12.04 2.00 5.56
N HIS A 130 -10.79 2.00 5.93
CA HIS A 130 -10.08 3.16 6.47
C HIS A 130 -8.60 3.07 6.15
N GLY A 131 -8.02 4.21 5.89
CA GLY A 131 -6.60 4.36 5.61
C GLY A 131 -6.28 5.70 5.02
N TRP A 132 -4.99 5.96 4.92
CA TRP A 132 -4.46 7.16 4.31
C TRP A 132 -3.14 6.81 3.61
N PRO A 133 -3.19 6.38 2.35
CA PRO A 133 -2.02 5.87 1.63
C PRO A 133 -0.87 6.86 1.65
N ASN A 134 0.35 6.36 1.83
CA ASN A 134 1.56 7.16 1.88
C ASN A 134 1.81 7.86 0.53
N THR A 135 1.77 9.20 0.54
CA THR A 135 1.88 10.04 -0.67
C THR A 135 3.22 9.84 -1.36
N ARG A 136 4.32 9.83 -0.61
CA ARG A 136 5.67 9.72 -1.18
C ARG A 136 5.88 8.41 -1.95
N MET A 137 5.31 7.30 -1.47
CA MET A 137 5.30 6.04 -2.21
C MET A 137 4.58 6.17 -3.55
N VAL A 138 3.42 6.82 -3.56
CA VAL A 138 2.61 7.01 -4.76
C VAL A 138 3.30 7.93 -5.77
N GLU A 139 3.94 9.00 -5.31
CA GLU A 139 4.72 9.91 -6.16
C GLU A 139 5.87 9.19 -6.87
N PHE A 140 6.68 8.40 -6.15
CA PHE A 140 7.75 7.64 -6.77
C PHE A 140 7.23 6.55 -7.71
N ALA A 141 6.11 5.92 -7.39
CA ALA A 141 5.50 4.94 -8.29
C ALA A 141 4.96 5.58 -9.57
N ASP A 142 4.36 6.77 -9.48
CA ASP A 142 3.90 7.52 -10.65
C ASP A 142 5.07 7.83 -11.60
N GLN A 143 6.21 8.25 -11.04
CA GLN A 143 7.44 8.53 -11.79
C GLN A 143 7.99 7.27 -12.47
N LEU A 144 8.18 6.17 -11.71
CA LEU A 144 8.73 4.92 -12.23
C LEU A 144 7.85 4.28 -13.30
N LEU A 145 6.54 4.32 -13.11
CA LEU A 145 5.55 3.79 -14.05
C LEU A 145 5.27 4.76 -15.21
N LYS A 146 5.83 5.99 -15.18
CA LYS A 146 5.65 7.05 -16.20
C LYS A 146 4.17 7.36 -16.46
N ARG A 147 3.41 7.63 -15.38
CA ARG A 147 1.95 7.81 -15.44
C ARG A 147 1.50 9.26 -15.45
N ASP A 148 2.42 10.23 -15.54
CA ASP A 148 2.13 11.66 -15.69
C ASP A 148 1.11 12.20 -14.67
N GLY A 149 1.28 11.83 -13.40
CA GLY A 149 0.43 12.24 -12.29
C GLY A 149 -0.88 11.44 -12.17
N ALA A 150 -1.10 10.39 -12.94
CA ALA A 150 -2.35 9.63 -12.88
C ALA A 150 -2.54 8.91 -11.54
N LEU A 151 -1.46 8.34 -10.95
CA LEU A 151 -1.54 7.74 -9.61
C LEU A 151 -1.90 8.79 -8.56
N MET A 152 -1.32 9.99 -8.65
CA MET A 152 -1.63 11.08 -7.73
C MET A 152 -3.07 11.58 -7.85
N ARG A 153 -3.61 11.63 -9.08
CA ARG A 153 -5.04 11.93 -9.30
C ARG A 153 -5.93 10.84 -8.69
N GLY A 154 -5.57 9.57 -8.85
CA GLY A 154 -6.27 8.44 -8.22
C GLY A 154 -6.25 8.52 -6.69
N LEU A 155 -5.09 8.82 -6.09
CA LEU A 155 -4.97 9.06 -4.65
C LEU A 155 -5.87 10.20 -4.17
N LEU A 156 -5.93 11.30 -4.92
CA LEU A 156 -6.79 12.43 -4.59
C LEU A 156 -8.29 12.05 -4.67
N ALA A 157 -8.70 11.29 -5.68
CA ALA A 157 -10.07 10.79 -5.81
C ALA A 157 -10.45 9.89 -4.61
N TYR A 158 -9.57 8.96 -4.22
CA TYR A 158 -9.74 8.14 -3.01
C TYR A 158 -9.93 9.00 -1.75
N ARG A 159 -9.06 9.99 -1.52
CA ARG A 159 -9.13 10.88 -0.36
C ARG A 159 -10.43 11.67 -0.31
N ARG A 160 -10.88 12.18 -1.46
CA ARG A 160 -12.19 12.86 -1.57
C ARG A 160 -13.33 11.94 -1.17
N ALA A 161 -13.40 10.74 -1.72
CA ALA A 161 -14.43 9.76 -1.41
C ALA A 161 -14.40 9.35 0.07
N LEU A 162 -13.21 9.11 0.63
CA LEU A 162 -13.05 8.75 2.03
C LEU A 162 -13.49 9.86 2.98
N ILE A 163 -13.11 11.11 2.72
CA ILE A 163 -13.50 12.28 3.53
C ILE A 163 -15.00 12.58 3.39
N GLN A 164 -15.58 12.39 2.21
CA GLN A 164 -17.02 12.50 2.02
C GLN A 164 -17.79 11.47 2.85
N ALA A 165 -17.30 10.23 2.88
CA ALA A 165 -17.91 9.16 3.68
C ALA A 165 -17.64 9.31 5.20
N LYS A 166 -16.53 9.94 5.59
CA LYS A 166 -16.09 10.07 6.99
C LYS A 166 -15.48 11.46 7.25
N PRO A 167 -16.30 12.53 7.34
CA PRO A 167 -15.80 13.90 7.47
C PRO A 167 -14.90 14.14 8.69
N GLN A 168 -15.13 13.41 9.78
CA GLN A 168 -14.32 13.48 11.01
C GLN A 168 -12.83 13.13 10.80
N LEU A 169 -12.49 12.42 9.74
CA LEU A 169 -11.10 12.14 9.42
C LEU A 169 -10.28 13.39 9.08
N ARG A 170 -10.93 14.51 8.69
CA ARG A 170 -10.21 15.77 8.45
C ARG A 170 -9.40 16.20 9.67
N ASP A 171 -10.00 16.12 10.85
CA ASP A 171 -9.33 16.52 12.08
C ASP A 171 -8.24 15.53 12.50
N VAL A 172 -8.48 14.25 12.31
CA VAL A 172 -7.44 13.22 12.53
C VAL A 172 -6.22 13.48 11.65
N ILE A 173 -6.42 13.72 10.35
CA ILE A 173 -5.33 13.96 9.39
C ILE A 173 -4.58 15.26 9.70
N ARG A 174 -5.28 16.33 10.13
CA ARG A 174 -4.61 17.56 10.61
C ARG A 174 -3.77 17.31 11.86
N ASN A 175 -4.32 16.58 12.83
CA ASN A 175 -3.66 16.34 14.11
C ASN A 175 -2.40 15.49 14.00
N ILE A 176 -2.30 14.61 13.01
CA ILE A 176 -1.08 13.85 12.71
C ILE A 176 -0.10 14.62 11.79
N GLY A 177 -0.31 15.92 11.56
CA GLY A 177 0.58 16.75 10.74
C GLY A 177 0.45 16.59 9.22
N ARG A 178 -0.54 15.83 8.75
CA ARG A 178 -0.76 15.56 7.31
C ARG A 178 -1.89 16.40 6.70
N GLY A 179 -2.25 17.51 7.34
CA GLY A 179 -3.33 18.39 6.88
C GLY A 179 -3.16 18.95 5.46
N HIS A 180 -1.91 19.11 5.00
CA HIS A 180 -1.57 19.54 3.64
C HIS A 180 -2.00 18.52 2.56
N GLU A 181 -2.26 17.28 2.91
CA GLU A 181 -2.70 16.24 2.01
C GLU A 181 -4.24 16.16 1.87
N LEU A 182 -4.98 16.95 2.65
CA LEU A 182 -6.45 16.96 2.58
C LEU A 182 -6.92 17.53 1.22
N PRO A 183 -7.91 16.89 0.61
CA PRO A 183 -8.53 17.46 -0.58
C PRO A 183 -9.24 18.79 -0.26
N ALA A 184 -9.18 19.70 -1.22
CA ALA A 184 -9.90 20.98 -1.16
C ALA A 184 -11.41 20.78 -1.06
#